data_e9e70bf91f3e2dc568b266b814988ecf
#
_entry.id   e9e70bf91f3e2dc568b266b814988ecf
#
_cell.length_a   1.000
_cell.length_b   1.000
_cell.length_c   1.000
_cell.angle_alpha   90.00
_cell.angle_beta   90.00
_cell.angle_gamma   90.00
#
_symmetry.space_group_name_H-M   'P 1'
#
loop_
_entity.id
_entity.type
_entity.pdbx_description
1 polymer ?
#
loop_
_entity_poly.entity_id
_entity_poly.type
_entity_poly.pdbx_seq_one_letter_code
_entity_poly.pdbx_strand_id
1 'polypeptide(L)'
;ILKPATPLAQAVAASSAFPPILSPCVLTVNPANFEADDSKIPADLKGKDFRSDIFLADGGVYDNLGLETVWKRCKTVLVSDAGQKIGDETKPATDWPRHAVRVLDIEDNQVRSLRKRLLIAAYESKDRLGAYWGIRTDIADYKLATALSCPHTKALTLAAIPTRLANLEDALQQRLINWGYAVCDAGMRAHVLPNEETQPDFPYPGGI
;
A
#
# COMPACT_ATOMS: atom_id res chain seq x y z
N ILE A 1 2.49 -11.54 20.50
CA ILE A 1 3.16 -12.86 20.68
C ILE A 1 4.63 -12.59 20.95
N LEU A 2 5.13 -13.13 22.05
CA LEU A 2 6.54 -13.02 22.40
C LEU A 2 7.38 -13.96 21.52
N LYS A 3 8.43 -13.40 20.88
CA LYS A 3 9.39 -14.15 20.06
C LYS A 3 8.74 -15.17 19.13
N PRO A 4 7.93 -14.72 18.16
CA PRO A 4 7.26 -15.63 17.24
C PRO A 4 8.29 -16.48 16.47
N ALA A 5 8.06 -17.79 16.44
CA ALA A 5 8.84 -18.71 15.62
C ALA A 5 8.29 -18.85 14.18
N THR A 6 7.35 -18.00 13.83
CA THR A 6 6.71 -18.01 12.50
C THR A 6 7.73 -17.68 11.42
N PRO A 7 7.89 -18.50 10.38
CA PRO A 7 8.75 -18.19 9.25
C PRO A 7 8.35 -16.89 8.56
N LEU A 8 9.31 -16.11 8.10
CA LEU A 8 9.04 -14.85 7.39
C LEU A 8 8.12 -15.06 6.19
N ALA A 9 8.31 -16.12 5.43
CA ALA A 9 7.45 -16.46 4.29
C ALA A 9 5.97 -16.63 4.70
N GLN A 10 5.71 -17.24 5.85
CA GLN A 10 4.36 -17.40 6.37
C GLN A 10 3.76 -16.06 6.83
N ALA A 11 4.56 -15.21 7.45
CA ALA A 11 4.15 -13.86 7.84
C ALA A 11 3.80 -13.01 6.61
N VAL A 12 4.61 -13.09 5.55
CA VAL A 12 4.33 -12.41 4.28
C VAL A 12 3.07 -12.97 3.63
N ALA A 13 2.89 -14.28 3.58
CA ALA A 13 1.69 -14.91 3.02
C ALA A 13 0.43 -14.47 3.78
N ALA A 14 0.49 -14.41 5.11
CA ALA A 14 -0.62 -13.92 5.93
C ALA A 14 -0.94 -12.44 5.67
N SER A 15 0.10 -11.60 5.51
CA SER A 15 -0.05 -10.17 5.19
C SER A 15 -0.63 -9.94 3.79
N SER A 16 -0.45 -10.89 2.88
CA SER A 16 -0.94 -10.83 1.48
C SER A 16 -2.19 -11.69 1.26
N ALA A 17 -2.83 -12.16 2.33
CA ALA A 17 -4.00 -13.02 2.25
C ALA A 17 -5.26 -12.21 1.92
N PHE A 18 -5.34 -11.72 0.67
CA PHE A 18 -6.48 -10.93 0.21
C PHE A 18 -7.68 -11.81 -0.17
N PRO A 19 -8.90 -11.47 0.28
CA PRO A 19 -10.10 -12.23 -0.07
C PRO A 19 -10.44 -12.10 -1.56
N PRO A 20 -11.21 -13.05 -2.14
CA PRO A 20 -11.77 -14.23 -1.45
C PRO A 20 -10.86 -15.46 -1.49
N ILE A 21 -9.78 -15.45 -2.29
CA ILE A 21 -9.05 -16.67 -2.65
C ILE A 21 -7.93 -16.99 -1.64
N LEU A 22 -7.21 -15.97 -1.17
CA LEU A 22 -6.03 -16.14 -0.31
C LEU A 22 -6.36 -15.99 1.19
N SER A 23 -7.57 -15.57 1.53
CA SER A 23 -8.03 -15.35 2.89
C SER A 23 -9.08 -16.41 3.28
N PRO A 24 -9.13 -16.82 4.57
CA PRO A 24 -8.21 -16.44 5.63
C PRO A 24 -6.90 -17.26 5.64
N CYS A 25 -5.82 -16.64 6.09
CA CYS A 25 -4.61 -17.37 6.48
C CYS A 25 -4.73 -17.72 7.96
N VAL A 26 -4.64 -19.01 8.30
CA VAL A 26 -4.75 -19.45 9.69
C VAL A 26 -3.35 -19.63 10.29
N LEU A 27 -3.12 -18.96 11.41
CA LEU A 27 -1.90 -19.08 12.20
C LEU A 27 -2.22 -19.75 13.53
N THR A 28 -1.85 -21.03 13.67
CA THR A 28 -1.98 -21.75 14.93
C THR A 28 -0.83 -21.38 15.87
N VAL A 29 -1.14 -20.90 17.04
CA VAL A 29 -0.18 -20.42 18.04
C VAL A 29 -0.50 -21.02 19.42
N ASN A 30 0.55 -21.09 20.26
CA ASN A 30 0.33 -21.48 21.65
C ASN A 30 -0.15 -20.25 22.45
N PRO A 31 -1.33 -20.31 23.10
CA PRO A 31 -1.84 -19.23 23.94
C PRO A 31 -0.87 -18.74 25.02
N ALA A 32 0.03 -19.61 25.51
CA ALA A 32 1.05 -19.23 26.47
C ALA A 32 2.13 -18.26 25.93
N ASN A 33 2.23 -18.12 24.62
CA ASN A 33 3.19 -17.22 23.97
C ASN A 33 2.71 -15.78 23.88
N PHE A 34 1.52 -15.46 24.39
CA PHE A 34 1.06 -14.07 24.46
C PHE A 34 1.66 -13.37 25.68
N GLU A 35 1.89 -12.07 25.54
CA GLU A 35 2.36 -11.24 26.65
C GLU A 35 1.36 -11.23 27.80
N ALA A 36 1.89 -11.16 29.02
CA ALA A 36 1.05 -11.11 30.22
C ALA A 36 0.32 -9.76 30.39
N ASP A 37 0.91 -8.67 29.85
CA ASP A 37 0.30 -7.34 29.93
C ASP A 37 -0.76 -7.15 28.83
N ASP A 38 -1.95 -7.57 29.18
CA ASP A 38 -3.14 -7.48 28.34
C ASP A 38 -4.03 -6.28 28.68
N SER A 39 -3.52 -5.30 29.40
CA SER A 39 -4.33 -4.19 29.94
C SER A 39 -5.14 -3.42 28.89
N LYS A 40 -4.67 -3.44 27.64
CA LYS A 40 -5.30 -2.77 26.49
C LYS A 40 -6.27 -3.66 25.69
N ILE A 41 -6.33 -4.96 26.02
CA ILE A 41 -7.18 -5.92 25.32
C ILE A 41 -8.48 -6.11 26.09
N PRO A 42 -9.66 -5.99 25.47
CA PRO A 42 -10.93 -6.31 26.09
C PRO A 42 -10.94 -7.73 26.67
N ALA A 43 -11.57 -7.90 27.82
CA ALA A 43 -11.54 -9.17 28.57
C ALA A 43 -12.12 -10.35 27.78
N ASP A 44 -13.13 -10.09 26.98
CA ASP A 44 -13.80 -11.07 26.10
C ASP A 44 -12.89 -11.62 25.00
N LEU A 45 -11.86 -10.86 24.59
CA LEU A 45 -10.87 -11.28 23.59
C LEU A 45 -9.66 -12.01 24.18
N LYS A 46 -9.58 -12.17 25.49
CA LYS A 46 -8.47 -12.86 26.18
C LYS A 46 -8.61 -14.38 26.24
N GLY A 47 -9.75 -14.90 25.86
CA GLY A 47 -10.05 -16.31 25.87
C GLY A 47 -9.13 -17.15 24.98
N LYS A 48 -9.00 -18.46 25.31
CA LYS A 48 -8.19 -19.40 24.55
C LYS A 48 -8.61 -19.46 23.08
N ASP A 49 -9.89 -19.32 22.79
CA ASP A 49 -10.45 -19.40 21.44
C ASP A 49 -9.92 -18.31 20.52
N PHE A 50 -9.58 -17.13 21.08
CA PHE A 50 -8.95 -16.02 20.34
C PHE A 50 -7.42 -16.09 20.29
N ARG A 51 -6.81 -17.08 20.93
CA ARG A 51 -5.35 -17.19 21.08
C ARG A 51 -4.77 -18.52 20.63
N SER A 52 -5.59 -19.39 20.04
CA SER A 52 -5.14 -20.68 19.49
C SER A 52 -4.99 -20.61 17.98
N ASP A 53 -6.08 -20.35 17.28
CA ASP A 53 -6.10 -20.18 15.84
C ASP A 53 -6.46 -18.75 15.49
N ILE A 54 -5.49 -18.04 14.92
CA ILE A 54 -5.64 -16.65 14.52
C ILE A 54 -5.94 -16.61 13.03
N PHE A 55 -7.11 -16.12 12.67
CA PHE A 55 -7.54 -15.95 11.30
C PHE A 55 -7.10 -14.58 10.81
N LEU A 56 -6.22 -14.55 9.84
CA LEU A 56 -5.61 -13.34 9.30
C LEU A 56 -6.09 -13.11 7.87
N ALA A 57 -6.28 -11.85 7.53
CA ALA A 57 -6.49 -11.37 6.18
C ALA A 57 -5.49 -10.26 5.87
N ASP A 58 -5.34 -9.95 4.59
CA ASP A 58 -4.56 -8.80 4.13
C ASP A 58 -5.02 -7.51 4.84
N GLY A 59 -4.07 -6.75 5.35
CA GLY A 59 -4.36 -5.45 5.98
C GLY A 59 -5.04 -4.46 5.05
N GLY A 60 -4.87 -4.63 3.74
CA GLY A 60 -5.54 -3.86 2.71
C GLY A 60 -7.05 -3.96 2.72
N VAL A 61 -7.62 -5.04 3.28
CA VAL A 61 -9.08 -5.17 3.48
C VAL A 61 -9.63 -4.04 4.36
N TYR A 62 -8.86 -3.61 5.35
CA TYR A 62 -9.25 -2.52 6.24
C TYR A 62 -8.70 -1.16 5.80
N ASP A 63 -7.41 -1.13 5.42
CA ASP A 63 -6.70 0.11 5.09
C ASP A 63 -5.58 -0.14 4.08
N ASN A 64 -5.94 -0.16 2.80
CA ASN A 64 -5.03 -0.47 1.71
C ASN A 64 -3.88 0.56 1.53
N LEU A 65 -4.06 1.78 2.03
CA LEU A 65 -3.00 2.79 2.07
C LEU A 65 -2.12 2.71 3.34
N GLY A 66 -2.49 1.90 4.34
CA GLY A 66 -1.81 1.83 5.63
C GLY A 66 -1.83 3.14 6.41
N LEU A 67 -2.79 4.01 6.12
CA LEU A 67 -2.85 5.39 6.60
C LEU A 67 -3.27 5.52 8.07
N GLU A 68 -4.15 4.65 8.54
CA GLU A 68 -4.78 4.74 9.86
C GLU A 68 -3.77 4.82 11.01
N THR A 69 -2.72 3.99 10.96
CA THR A 69 -1.71 3.91 12.02
C THR A 69 -0.83 5.16 12.06
N VAL A 70 -0.36 5.62 10.91
CA VAL A 70 0.49 6.81 10.82
C VAL A 70 -0.30 8.08 11.07
N TRP A 71 -1.57 8.11 10.66
CA TRP A 71 -2.47 9.23 10.90
C TRP A 71 -2.62 9.58 12.38
N LYS A 72 -2.71 8.58 13.23
CA LYS A 72 -2.85 8.76 14.71
C LYS A 72 -1.56 9.18 15.40
N ARG A 73 -0.39 9.00 14.77
CA ARG A 73 0.90 9.09 15.44
C ARG A 73 1.84 10.15 14.87
N CYS A 74 1.69 10.49 13.58
CA CYS A 74 2.66 11.28 12.84
C CYS A 74 2.06 12.59 12.36
N LYS A 75 2.82 13.67 12.46
CA LYS A 75 2.47 14.98 11.90
C LYS A 75 2.80 15.01 10.39
N THR A 76 3.93 14.44 10.01
CA THR A 76 4.35 14.31 8.61
C THR A 76 4.01 12.90 8.13
N VAL A 77 3.30 12.81 7.02
CA VAL A 77 2.81 11.56 6.46
C VAL A 77 3.21 11.49 4.98
N LEU A 78 3.88 10.42 4.60
CA LEU A 78 4.27 10.14 3.22
C LEU A 78 3.47 8.93 2.75
N VAL A 79 2.81 9.05 1.60
CA VAL A 79 1.94 8.00 1.08
C VAL A 79 2.32 7.63 -0.34
N SER A 80 2.66 6.35 -0.52
CA SER A 80 2.87 5.72 -1.82
C SER A 80 1.67 4.83 -2.17
N ASP A 81 1.02 5.10 -3.29
CA ASP A 81 -0.16 4.38 -3.76
C ASP A 81 0.15 3.63 -5.06
N ALA A 82 0.35 2.33 -4.96
CA ALA A 82 0.52 1.44 -6.11
C ALA A 82 -0.80 0.81 -6.59
N GLY A 83 -1.93 1.23 -6.04
CA GLY A 83 -3.23 0.66 -6.34
C GLY A 83 -3.66 0.85 -7.79
N GLN A 84 -4.24 -0.20 -8.37
CA GLN A 84 -4.76 -0.16 -9.72
C GLN A 84 -6.06 0.67 -9.80
N LYS A 85 -6.30 1.26 -10.97
CA LYS A 85 -7.59 1.86 -11.30
C LYS A 85 -8.55 0.74 -11.70
N ILE A 86 -9.77 0.76 -11.16
CA ILE A 86 -10.83 -0.15 -11.63
C ILE A 86 -11.10 0.15 -13.11
N GLY A 87 -11.05 -0.89 -13.93
CA GLY A 87 -11.40 -0.81 -15.34
C GLY A 87 -12.92 -0.71 -15.55
N ASP A 88 -13.31 -0.03 -16.61
CA ASP A 88 -14.69 -0.05 -17.07
C ASP A 88 -15.01 -1.44 -17.65
N GLU A 89 -16.17 -1.97 -17.33
CA GLU A 89 -16.61 -3.28 -17.73
C GLU A 89 -17.99 -3.18 -18.39
N THR A 90 -18.02 -3.42 -19.71
CA THR A 90 -19.26 -3.27 -20.51
C THR A 90 -20.23 -4.45 -20.32
N LYS A 91 -19.72 -5.60 -19.86
CA LYS A 91 -20.49 -6.82 -19.59
C LYS A 91 -20.03 -7.45 -18.29
N PRO A 92 -20.44 -6.92 -17.14
CA PRO A 92 -20.07 -7.50 -15.85
C PRO A 92 -20.64 -8.91 -15.71
N ALA A 93 -19.91 -9.76 -14.99
CA ALA A 93 -20.35 -11.12 -14.70
C ALA A 93 -21.67 -11.12 -13.92
N THR A 94 -22.57 -12.05 -14.29
CA THR A 94 -23.88 -12.17 -13.64
C THR A 94 -23.95 -13.29 -12.62
N ASP A 95 -22.93 -14.15 -12.55
CA ASP A 95 -22.80 -15.14 -11.48
C ASP A 95 -22.33 -14.49 -10.19
N TRP A 96 -22.87 -14.98 -9.05
CA TRP A 96 -22.62 -14.38 -7.76
C TRP A 96 -21.13 -14.34 -7.34
N PRO A 97 -20.27 -15.35 -7.60
CA PRO A 97 -18.86 -15.29 -7.16
C PRO A 97 -18.08 -14.19 -7.85
N ARG A 98 -18.14 -14.12 -9.19
CA ARG A 98 -17.42 -13.07 -9.93
C ARG A 98 -18.00 -11.69 -9.69
N HIS A 99 -19.33 -11.60 -9.55
CA HIS A 99 -19.98 -10.35 -9.21
C HIS A 99 -19.59 -9.85 -7.80
N ALA A 100 -19.51 -10.75 -6.81
CA ALA A 100 -19.06 -10.40 -5.46
C ALA A 100 -17.63 -9.88 -5.44
N VAL A 101 -16.70 -10.48 -6.19
CA VAL A 101 -15.33 -9.97 -6.35
C VAL A 101 -15.35 -8.54 -6.92
N ARG A 102 -16.16 -8.30 -7.96
CA ARG A 102 -16.30 -6.96 -8.54
C ARG A 102 -16.83 -5.93 -7.54
N VAL A 103 -17.77 -6.31 -6.70
CA VAL A 103 -18.31 -5.43 -5.64
C VAL A 103 -17.22 -5.10 -4.62
N LEU A 104 -16.44 -6.09 -4.18
CA LEU A 104 -15.30 -5.87 -3.27
C LEU A 104 -14.27 -4.90 -3.86
N ASP A 105 -13.95 -5.05 -5.16
CA ASP A 105 -13.03 -4.14 -5.86
C ASP A 105 -13.58 -2.70 -5.89
N ILE A 106 -14.89 -2.54 -6.07
CA ILE A 106 -15.54 -1.20 -6.06
C ILE A 106 -15.48 -0.60 -4.67
N GLU A 107 -15.77 -1.39 -3.63
CA GLU A 107 -15.73 -0.94 -2.23
C GLU A 107 -14.30 -0.54 -1.82
N ASP A 108 -13.29 -1.36 -2.13
CA ASP A 108 -11.88 -1.03 -1.87
C ASP A 108 -11.47 0.28 -2.56
N ASN A 109 -11.83 0.43 -3.84
CA ASN A 109 -11.55 1.65 -4.58
C ASN A 109 -12.25 2.89 -3.98
N GLN A 110 -13.46 2.73 -3.48
CA GLN A 110 -14.19 3.82 -2.82
C GLN A 110 -13.50 4.23 -1.52
N VAL A 111 -13.16 3.27 -0.66
CA VAL A 111 -12.44 3.53 0.61
C VAL A 111 -11.11 4.22 0.35
N ARG A 112 -10.32 3.71 -0.59
CA ARG A 112 -9.04 4.30 -0.99
C ARG A 112 -9.21 5.73 -1.50
N SER A 113 -10.23 5.98 -2.32
CA SER A 113 -10.52 7.32 -2.86
C SER A 113 -10.95 8.30 -1.77
N LEU A 114 -11.72 7.85 -0.77
CA LEU A 114 -12.11 8.65 0.39
C LEU A 114 -10.91 8.99 1.26
N ARG A 115 -10.06 8.02 1.58
CA ARG A 115 -8.83 8.23 2.36
C ARG A 115 -7.85 9.15 1.66
N LYS A 116 -7.68 9.01 0.36
CA LYS A 116 -6.88 9.93 -0.46
C LYS A 116 -7.40 11.37 -0.39
N ARG A 117 -8.70 11.58 -0.54
CA ARG A 117 -9.30 12.94 -0.43
C ARG A 117 -9.08 13.53 0.95
N LEU A 118 -9.27 12.74 2.02
CA LEU A 118 -8.99 13.17 3.38
C LEU A 118 -7.53 13.60 3.55
N LEU A 119 -6.59 12.80 3.04
CA LEU A 119 -5.16 13.08 3.09
C LEU A 119 -4.80 14.38 2.38
N ILE A 120 -5.26 14.54 1.14
CA ILE A 120 -4.97 15.76 0.35
C ILE A 120 -5.58 17.00 1.02
N ALA A 121 -6.81 16.92 1.49
CA ALA A 121 -7.44 18.03 2.24
C ALA A 121 -6.63 18.41 3.50
N ALA A 122 -6.07 17.44 4.20
CA ALA A 122 -5.23 17.70 5.38
C ALA A 122 -3.87 18.34 5.02
N TYR A 123 -3.32 18.07 3.84
CA TYR A 123 -2.13 18.77 3.34
C TYR A 123 -2.47 20.22 2.93
N GLU A 124 -3.58 20.43 2.23
CA GLU A 124 -4.04 21.75 1.81
C GLU A 124 -4.37 22.66 3.01
N SER A 125 -5.02 22.11 4.04
CA SER A 125 -5.32 22.82 5.29
C SER A 125 -4.10 22.98 6.22
N LYS A 126 -2.95 22.35 5.90
CA LYS A 126 -1.74 22.29 6.74
C LYS A 126 -1.94 21.58 8.11
N ASP A 127 -3.02 20.82 8.26
CA ASP A 127 -3.21 19.96 9.43
C ASP A 127 -2.17 18.84 9.47
N ARG A 128 -1.70 18.43 8.30
CA ARG A 128 -0.60 17.48 8.11
C ARG A 128 0.41 18.04 7.12
N LEU A 129 1.65 17.59 7.27
CA LEU A 129 2.71 17.78 6.29
C LEU A 129 2.96 16.46 5.56
N GLY A 130 3.50 16.53 4.36
CA GLY A 130 3.86 15.32 3.64
C GLY A 130 3.67 15.41 2.15
N ALA A 131 3.73 14.25 1.52
CA ALA A 131 3.51 14.10 0.10
C ALA A 131 2.74 12.81 -0.20
N TYR A 132 1.97 12.84 -1.26
CA TYR A 132 1.30 11.68 -1.85
C TYR A 132 1.79 11.51 -3.28
N TRP A 133 2.09 10.28 -3.64
CA TRP A 133 2.35 9.90 -5.04
C TRP A 133 1.73 8.55 -5.35
N GLY A 134 1.27 8.40 -6.57
CA GLY A 134 0.70 7.15 -7.06
C GLY A 134 1.51 6.59 -8.24
N ILE A 135 1.33 5.33 -8.53
CA ILE A 135 1.98 4.65 -9.66
C ILE A 135 1.67 5.34 -11.01
N ARG A 136 0.57 6.10 -11.10
CA ARG A 136 0.10 6.82 -12.28
C ARG A 136 0.34 8.33 -12.24
N THR A 137 1.03 8.82 -11.23
CA THR A 137 1.33 10.26 -11.10
C THR A 137 2.12 10.72 -12.33
N ASP A 138 1.79 11.88 -12.86
CA ASP A 138 2.69 12.57 -13.78
C ASP A 138 3.72 13.35 -12.96
N ILE A 139 5.00 13.01 -13.12
CA ILE A 139 6.08 13.67 -12.39
C ILE A 139 6.18 15.17 -12.75
N ALA A 140 5.71 15.55 -13.94
CA ALA A 140 5.68 16.94 -14.37
C ALA A 140 4.72 17.81 -13.53
N ASP A 141 3.72 17.23 -12.88
CA ASP A 141 2.79 17.96 -12.01
C ASP A 141 3.48 18.61 -10.80
N TYR A 142 4.64 18.08 -10.37
CA TYR A 142 5.44 18.68 -9.30
C TYR A 142 6.20 19.95 -9.72
N LYS A 143 6.28 20.24 -11.03
CA LYS A 143 6.89 21.46 -11.59
C LYS A 143 8.34 21.69 -11.15
N LEU A 144 9.11 20.63 -10.96
CA LEU A 144 10.51 20.66 -10.59
C LEU A 144 11.38 20.58 -11.86
N ALA A 145 12.17 21.63 -12.12
CA ALA A 145 13.08 21.68 -13.28
C ALA A 145 14.17 20.60 -13.24
N THR A 146 14.51 20.13 -12.04
CA THR A 146 15.53 19.11 -11.77
C THR A 146 14.95 17.73 -11.50
N ALA A 147 13.66 17.49 -11.80
CA ALA A 147 13.06 16.16 -11.67
C ALA A 147 13.73 15.18 -12.66
N LEU A 148 13.88 13.92 -12.21
CA LEU A 148 14.35 12.85 -13.09
C LEU A 148 13.43 12.67 -14.30
N SER A 149 14.03 12.42 -15.46
CA SER A 149 13.28 12.26 -16.71
C SER A 149 12.45 10.96 -16.71
N CYS A 150 11.16 11.10 -16.40
CA CYS A 150 10.19 10.00 -16.35
C CYS A 150 8.98 10.32 -17.22
N PRO A 151 9.03 10.04 -18.53
CA PRO A 151 7.90 10.28 -19.42
C PRO A 151 6.64 9.58 -18.91
N HIS A 152 5.53 10.33 -18.78
CA HIS A 152 4.28 9.81 -18.20
C HIS A 152 3.77 8.56 -18.92
N THR A 153 3.95 8.46 -20.25
CA THR A 153 3.60 7.25 -21.01
C THR A 153 4.33 6.00 -20.54
N LYS A 154 5.60 6.12 -20.16
CA LYS A 154 6.37 5.01 -19.59
C LYS A 154 5.91 4.67 -18.17
N ALA A 155 5.62 5.67 -17.33
CA ALA A 155 5.04 5.46 -16.01
C ALA A 155 3.69 4.71 -16.11
N LEU A 156 2.83 5.08 -17.05
CA LEU A 156 1.57 4.37 -17.30
C LEU A 156 1.78 2.92 -17.76
N THR A 157 2.85 2.64 -18.51
CA THR A 157 3.22 1.26 -18.88
C THR A 157 3.59 0.44 -17.65
N LEU A 158 4.36 1.00 -16.72
CA LEU A 158 4.66 0.35 -15.44
C LEU A 158 3.40 0.16 -14.58
N ALA A 159 2.52 1.15 -14.56
CA ALA A 159 1.24 1.08 -13.84
C ALA A 159 0.26 0.02 -14.41
N ALA A 160 0.47 -0.43 -15.64
CA ALA A 160 -0.34 -1.47 -16.27
C ALA A 160 0.16 -2.89 -15.98
N ILE A 161 1.30 -3.06 -15.28
CA ILE A 161 1.82 -4.37 -14.91
C ILE A 161 0.82 -5.06 -13.99
N PRO A 162 0.32 -6.25 -14.34
CA PRO A 162 -0.65 -6.94 -13.51
C PRO A 162 -0.02 -7.43 -12.21
N THR A 163 -0.75 -7.32 -11.11
CA THR A 163 -0.38 -7.93 -9.83
C THR A 163 -0.43 -9.45 -9.95
N ARG A 164 0.72 -10.10 -9.79
CA ARG A 164 0.84 -11.57 -9.87
C ARG A 164 1.82 -12.05 -8.80
N LEU A 165 1.55 -13.23 -8.25
CA LEU A 165 2.48 -13.95 -7.37
C LEU A 165 3.51 -14.72 -8.24
N ALA A 166 4.31 -13.98 -9.00
CA ALA A 166 5.34 -14.51 -9.88
C ALA A 166 6.56 -13.59 -9.87
N ASN A 167 7.71 -14.14 -10.19
CA ASN A 167 8.92 -13.35 -10.33
C ASN A 167 8.76 -12.36 -11.49
N LEU A 168 9.24 -11.15 -11.27
CA LEU A 168 9.44 -10.16 -12.31
C LEU A 168 10.88 -10.24 -12.82
N GLU A 169 11.09 -9.99 -14.10
CA GLU A 169 12.42 -9.88 -14.69
C GLU A 169 13.18 -8.69 -14.08
N ASP A 170 14.49 -8.83 -13.90
CA ASP A 170 15.34 -7.85 -13.23
C ASP A 170 15.23 -6.45 -13.86
N ALA A 171 15.24 -6.37 -15.20
CA ALA A 171 15.09 -5.11 -15.91
C ALA A 171 13.76 -4.40 -15.58
N LEU A 172 12.68 -5.17 -15.40
CA LEU A 172 11.38 -4.62 -15.03
C LEU A 172 11.35 -4.17 -13.57
N GLN A 173 11.96 -4.95 -12.67
CA GLN A 173 12.13 -4.56 -11.26
C GLN A 173 12.92 -3.25 -11.14
N GLN A 174 14.04 -3.13 -11.85
CA GLN A 174 14.87 -1.92 -11.86
C GLN A 174 14.10 -0.68 -12.32
N ARG A 175 13.29 -0.82 -13.37
CA ARG A 175 12.44 0.27 -13.86
C ARG A 175 11.37 0.68 -12.85
N LEU A 176 10.73 -0.28 -12.16
CA LEU A 176 9.77 -0.01 -11.08
C LEU A 176 10.45 0.70 -9.90
N ILE A 177 11.66 0.28 -9.52
CA ILE A 177 12.43 0.93 -8.45
C ILE A 177 12.80 2.35 -8.85
N ASN A 178 13.30 2.55 -10.07
CA ASN A 178 13.63 3.87 -10.60
C ASN A 178 12.42 4.80 -10.61
N TRP A 179 11.27 4.29 -11.03
CA TRP A 179 10.02 5.07 -11.00
C TRP A 179 9.60 5.45 -9.58
N GLY A 180 9.56 4.48 -8.66
CA GLY A 180 9.23 4.73 -7.26
C GLY A 180 10.16 5.75 -6.61
N TYR A 181 11.48 5.65 -6.88
CA TYR A 181 12.47 6.61 -6.41
C TYR A 181 12.21 8.01 -6.99
N ALA A 182 12.07 8.13 -8.31
CA ALA A 182 11.92 9.42 -8.97
C ALA A 182 10.66 10.17 -8.52
N VAL A 183 9.53 9.49 -8.43
CA VAL A 183 8.26 10.12 -8.02
C VAL A 183 8.24 10.47 -6.53
N CYS A 184 8.89 9.66 -5.68
CA CYS A 184 9.09 9.95 -4.26
C CYS A 184 9.98 11.19 -4.09
N ASP A 185 11.14 11.23 -4.75
CA ASP A 185 12.05 12.37 -4.72
C ASP A 185 11.35 13.67 -5.14
N ALA A 186 10.64 13.64 -6.26
CA ALA A 186 9.91 14.80 -6.74
C ALA A 186 8.84 15.26 -5.74
N GLY A 187 8.05 14.34 -5.19
CA GLY A 187 7.04 14.64 -4.18
C GLY A 187 7.64 15.21 -2.88
N MET A 188 8.77 14.65 -2.44
CA MET A 188 9.49 15.13 -1.26
C MET A 188 10.01 16.55 -1.45
N ARG A 189 10.71 16.82 -2.55
CA ARG A 189 11.27 18.16 -2.82
C ARG A 189 10.18 19.19 -3.09
N ALA A 190 9.06 18.80 -3.69
CA ALA A 190 7.97 19.74 -3.95
C ALA A 190 7.21 20.14 -2.67
N HIS A 191 7.06 19.25 -1.70
CA HIS A 191 6.11 19.46 -0.60
C HIS A 191 6.70 19.36 0.81
N VAL A 192 7.85 18.70 0.99
CA VAL A 192 8.42 18.43 2.32
C VAL A 192 9.77 19.11 2.50
N LEU A 193 10.61 19.10 1.47
CA LEU A 193 11.99 19.61 1.47
C LEU A 193 12.19 20.62 0.34
N PRO A 194 11.47 21.76 0.33
CA PRO A 194 11.45 22.67 -0.82
C PRO A 194 12.81 23.37 -1.09
N ASN A 195 13.74 23.32 -0.15
CA ASN A 195 15.07 23.90 -0.27
C ASN A 195 16.16 22.87 -0.63
N GLU A 196 15.77 21.63 -0.93
CA GLU A 196 16.71 20.59 -1.31
C GLU A 196 17.07 20.75 -2.79
N GLU A 197 18.33 21.11 -3.07
CA GLU A 197 18.85 21.37 -4.42
C GLU A 197 19.58 20.17 -5.02
N THR A 198 19.71 19.07 -4.27
CA THR A 198 20.42 17.88 -4.74
C THR A 198 19.80 17.38 -6.04
N GLN A 199 20.62 17.19 -7.07
CA GLN A 199 20.19 16.54 -8.29
C GLN A 199 20.22 15.02 -8.10
N PRO A 200 19.08 14.33 -8.16
CA PRO A 200 19.05 12.89 -7.97
C PRO A 200 19.53 12.17 -9.23
N ASP A 201 20.10 10.98 -9.02
CA ASP A 201 20.37 10.02 -10.08
C ASP A 201 19.50 8.77 -9.88
N PHE A 202 19.20 8.07 -10.97
CA PHE A 202 18.46 6.82 -10.86
C PHE A 202 19.26 5.75 -10.09
N PRO A 203 18.62 4.99 -9.18
CA PRO A 203 19.26 3.86 -8.50
C PRO A 203 19.85 2.82 -9.46
N TYR A 204 19.21 2.63 -10.62
CA TYR A 204 19.67 1.72 -11.66
C TYR A 204 19.85 2.44 -13.00
N PRO A 205 20.88 2.10 -13.78
CA PRO A 205 21.06 2.67 -15.10
C PRO A 205 19.90 2.30 -16.03
N GLY A 206 19.57 3.19 -16.98
CA GLY A 206 18.55 2.93 -18.00
C GLY A 206 17.20 3.62 -17.79
N GLY A 207 17.02 4.32 -16.68
CA GLY A 207 15.79 5.08 -16.41
C GLY A 207 14.54 4.20 -16.19
N ILE A 208 13.38 4.67 -16.66
CA ILE A 208 12.10 3.94 -16.53
C ILE A 208 11.57 3.44 -17.89
#